data_b64516fd0f8954d295212912266f90be
#
_entry.id   b64516fd0f8954d295212912266f90be
#
_cell.length_a   1.000
_cell.length_b   1.000
_cell.length_c   1.000
_cell.angle_alpha   90.00
_cell.angle_beta   90.00
_cell.angle_gamma   90.00
#
_symmetry.space_group_name_H-M   'P 1'
#
loop_
_entity.id
_entity.type
_entity.pdbx_description
1 polymer ?
#
loop_
_entity_poly.entity_id
_entity_poly.type
_entity_poly.pdbx_seq_one_letter_code
_entity_poly.pdbx_strand_id
1 'polypeptide(L)'
;MAYTDYTAVARASYEDKIKTLSARFPLYDRVKKSKKGIKSLQGDFYVEWGVDPIIYTGSRIISHGGYLPAAPTGAMIKAQASLANVFAPLQVDGVTISNGAIIGDGEALDNELKRGWEDIAIQMEEIFWLPPSGILCTITASASGTSVTVNSTRFLYEGMKVDTYTSLSTTPTKDEDSKTISAINRTTKTVTFSTSVTVAAGDGIVREDCYNLYPGGIGAIANDDALIGSSDYYTWFATLPTTTYANISRSSYSSWKAIVMRHATAGTRRTLTAGLIGEALSMAQANNRSSEGDYVILCDGGMAYTIAALDSRTVIKDDFATKEVGFLRTYYYDNVNMRKLEIIPMKTAFPNTIIIAPISELEVRWTGAPAYDESDGKIWTSQTKNNISGTYSGRDIALTNINTRMTPICRNPGKWIVLTDISYHSDMSNYPL
;
A
#
# COMPACT_ATOMS: atom_id res chain seq x y z
N MET A 1 14.83 33.68 -17.30
CA MET A 1 15.61 32.65 -16.57
C MET A 1 15.92 31.48 -17.47
N ALA A 2 17.14 30.96 -17.41
CA ALA A 2 17.48 29.76 -18.17
C ALA A 2 16.93 28.50 -17.47
N TYR A 3 16.66 27.44 -18.21
CA TYR A 3 16.20 26.16 -17.64
C TYR A 3 17.12 25.61 -16.52
N THR A 4 18.39 26.03 -16.51
CA THR A 4 19.35 25.69 -15.44
C THR A 4 18.95 26.25 -14.09
N ASP A 5 18.29 27.40 -14.03
CA ASP A 5 17.89 28.04 -12.78
C ASP A 5 16.73 27.27 -12.14
N TYR A 6 15.80 26.72 -12.94
CA TYR A 6 14.71 25.86 -12.45
C TYR A 6 15.21 24.51 -11.93
N THR A 7 16.26 23.97 -12.55
CA THR A 7 16.93 22.78 -12.06
C THR A 7 17.50 22.99 -10.66
N ALA A 8 18.10 24.17 -10.41
CA ALA A 8 18.62 24.51 -9.07
C ALA A 8 17.51 24.64 -8.03
N VAL A 9 16.38 25.28 -8.38
CA VAL A 9 15.20 25.38 -7.49
C VAL A 9 14.62 24.01 -7.15
N ALA A 10 14.45 23.15 -8.16
CA ALA A 10 13.94 21.79 -7.94
C ALA A 10 14.86 20.97 -7.02
N ARG A 11 16.18 21.09 -7.17
CA ARG A 11 17.15 20.43 -6.29
C ARG A 11 17.10 20.97 -4.86
N ALA A 12 16.98 22.29 -4.69
CA ALA A 12 16.92 22.92 -3.37
C ALA A 12 15.65 22.51 -2.58
N SER A 13 14.53 22.29 -3.28
CA SER A 13 13.27 21.88 -2.65
C SER A 13 13.18 20.39 -2.35
N TYR A 14 14.16 19.56 -2.76
CA TYR A 14 14.10 18.11 -2.67
C TYR A 14 13.98 17.56 -1.24
N GLU A 15 14.76 18.10 -0.31
CA GLU A 15 14.77 17.62 1.09
C GLU A 15 13.42 17.84 1.79
N ASP A 16 12.79 18.99 1.55
CA ASP A 16 11.48 19.28 2.15
C ASP A 16 10.37 18.38 1.57
N LYS A 17 10.50 17.95 0.32
CA LYS A 17 9.54 17.04 -0.32
C LYS A 17 9.64 15.61 0.23
N ILE A 18 10.84 15.14 0.60
CA ILE A 18 11.00 13.85 1.30
C ILE A 18 10.30 13.88 2.66
N LYS A 19 10.36 14.97 3.39
CA LYS A 19 9.63 15.13 4.66
C LYS A 19 8.12 15.05 4.46
N THR A 20 7.60 15.63 3.38
CA THR A 20 6.18 15.53 3.02
C THR A 20 5.78 14.08 2.74
N LEU A 21 6.64 13.31 2.05
CA LEU A 21 6.42 11.89 1.79
C LEU A 21 6.31 11.09 3.09
N SER A 22 7.24 11.28 4.04
CA SER A 22 7.23 10.60 5.34
C SER A 22 6.00 10.96 6.17
N ALA A 23 5.59 12.22 6.16
CA ALA A 23 4.41 12.67 6.89
C ALA A 23 3.10 12.05 6.36
N ARG A 24 3.01 11.85 5.04
CA ARG A 24 1.82 11.27 4.41
C ARG A 24 1.78 9.75 4.52
N PHE A 25 2.94 9.10 4.49
CA PHE A 25 3.06 7.66 4.55
C PHE A 25 3.90 7.20 5.76
N PRO A 26 3.27 6.97 6.93
CA PRO A 26 3.97 6.69 8.19
C PRO A 26 4.87 5.45 8.16
N LEU A 27 4.59 4.47 7.30
CA LEU A 27 5.44 3.28 7.15
C LEU A 27 6.72 3.54 6.36
N TYR A 28 6.78 4.64 5.60
CA TYR A 28 7.90 4.91 4.70
C TYR A 28 9.27 4.90 5.41
N ASP A 29 9.37 5.55 6.57
CA ASP A 29 10.62 5.65 7.32
C ASP A 29 10.93 4.41 8.16
N ARG A 30 9.90 3.64 8.51
CA ARG A 30 10.02 2.47 9.40
C ARG A 30 10.41 1.21 8.66
N VAL A 31 10.10 1.12 7.37
CA VAL A 31 10.39 -0.06 6.56
C VAL A 31 11.79 0.02 5.99
N LYS A 32 12.54 -1.08 6.12
CA LYS A 32 13.88 -1.19 5.56
C LYS A 32 13.84 -1.11 4.03
N LYS A 33 14.68 -0.26 3.45
CA LYS A 33 14.81 -0.06 2.01
C LYS A 33 16.14 -0.65 1.53
N SER A 34 16.10 -1.40 0.42
CA SER A 34 17.30 -2.08 -0.07
C SER A 34 17.26 -2.26 -1.59
N LYS A 35 18.44 -2.21 -2.22
CA LYS A 35 18.64 -2.54 -3.65
C LYS A 35 18.97 -4.03 -3.88
N LYS A 36 18.99 -4.85 -2.83
CA LYS A 36 19.46 -6.23 -2.87
C LYS A 36 18.49 -7.13 -3.68
N GLY A 37 19.03 -7.95 -4.55
CA GLY A 37 18.26 -8.95 -5.30
C GLY A 37 17.47 -8.42 -6.51
N ILE A 38 17.64 -7.14 -6.86
CA ILE A 38 17.04 -6.56 -8.06
C ILE A 38 17.78 -7.10 -9.28
N LYS A 39 17.03 -7.61 -10.25
CA LYS A 39 17.50 -8.11 -11.54
C LYS A 39 16.70 -7.48 -12.66
N SER A 40 17.29 -7.42 -13.83
CA SER A 40 16.66 -6.96 -15.07
C SER A 40 16.65 -8.09 -16.08
N LEU A 41 15.52 -8.33 -16.71
CA LEU A 41 15.36 -9.27 -17.81
C LEU A 41 14.51 -8.61 -18.90
N GLN A 42 15.07 -8.44 -20.10
CA GLN A 42 14.39 -7.87 -21.28
C GLN A 42 13.68 -6.51 -21.02
N GLY A 43 14.24 -5.69 -20.13
CA GLY A 43 13.66 -4.39 -19.78
C GLY A 43 12.76 -4.38 -18.54
N ASP A 44 12.28 -5.54 -18.10
CA ASP A 44 11.52 -5.66 -16.88
C ASP A 44 12.42 -5.83 -15.66
N PHE A 45 12.04 -5.19 -14.57
CA PHE A 45 12.74 -5.30 -13.30
C PHE A 45 11.95 -6.20 -12.35
N TYR A 46 12.65 -7.13 -11.73
CA TYR A 46 12.10 -8.02 -10.73
C TYR A 46 13.06 -8.23 -9.57
N VAL A 47 12.54 -8.66 -8.45
CA VAL A 47 13.31 -8.98 -7.26
C VAL A 47 13.23 -10.45 -6.97
N GLU A 48 14.37 -11.06 -6.68
CA GLU A 48 14.43 -12.44 -6.18
C GLU A 48 15.03 -12.46 -4.77
N TRP A 49 14.46 -13.30 -3.93
CA TRP A 49 15.01 -13.59 -2.61
C TRP A 49 14.80 -15.04 -2.24
N GLY A 50 15.73 -15.58 -1.46
CA GLY A 50 15.63 -16.94 -0.94
C GLY A 50 14.72 -16.96 0.29
N VAL A 51 13.86 -17.95 0.36
CA VAL A 51 12.97 -18.24 1.48
C VAL A 51 13.15 -19.70 1.89
N ASP A 52 13.22 -19.94 3.20
CA ASP A 52 13.14 -21.28 3.75
C ASP A 52 11.76 -21.48 4.42
N PRO A 53 10.79 -22.04 3.67
CA PRO A 53 9.43 -22.23 4.18
C PRO A 53 9.30 -23.42 5.13
N ILE A 54 10.34 -24.23 5.28
CA ILE A 54 10.34 -25.44 6.08
C ILE A 54 11.33 -25.31 7.24
N ILE A 55 10.92 -25.70 8.46
CA ILE A 55 11.84 -25.74 9.58
C ILE A 55 12.88 -26.83 9.36
N TYR A 56 14.11 -26.50 9.65
CA TYR A 56 15.16 -27.47 9.80
C TYR A 56 14.91 -28.36 11.04
N THR A 57 14.64 -29.64 10.82
CA THR A 57 14.31 -30.62 11.86
C THR A 57 15.41 -31.68 12.07
N GLY A 58 16.65 -31.31 11.73
CA GLY A 58 17.78 -32.25 11.78
C GLY A 58 18.37 -32.51 13.17
N SER A 59 18.05 -31.66 14.16
CA SER A 59 18.52 -31.88 15.54
C SER A 59 17.79 -33.05 16.18
N ARG A 60 18.54 -33.97 16.79
CA ARG A 60 18.01 -35.14 17.53
C ARG A 60 18.77 -35.30 18.83
N ILE A 61 18.08 -35.81 19.82
CA ILE A 61 18.74 -36.30 21.04
C ILE A 61 19.26 -37.73 20.72
N ILE A 62 20.55 -37.93 20.87
CA ILE A 62 21.21 -39.22 20.66
C ILE A 62 21.72 -39.75 21.98
N SER A 63 21.74 -41.08 22.14
CA SER A 63 22.38 -41.72 23.28
C SER A 63 23.88 -41.52 23.24
N HIS A 64 24.53 -41.60 24.38
CA HIS A 64 26.00 -41.55 24.46
C HIS A 64 26.61 -42.66 23.60
N GLY A 65 27.47 -42.27 22.63
CA GLY A 65 28.04 -43.22 21.66
C GLY A 65 27.15 -43.53 20.44
N GLY A 66 25.96 -42.90 20.31
CA GLY A 66 25.09 -43.08 19.16
C GLY A 66 25.61 -42.41 17.88
N TYR A 67 25.12 -42.86 16.72
CA TYR A 67 25.48 -42.25 15.42
C TYR A 67 24.86 -40.88 15.26
N LEU A 68 25.61 -39.98 14.65
CA LEU A 68 25.11 -38.66 14.29
C LEU A 68 23.98 -38.77 13.26
N PRO A 69 22.91 -38.00 13.39
CA PRO A 69 21.83 -38.00 12.41
C PRO A 69 22.34 -37.42 11.07
N ALA A 70 21.83 -37.94 9.97
CA ALA A 70 22.08 -37.36 8.67
C ALA A 70 21.51 -35.94 8.61
N ALA A 71 22.26 -35.00 8.00
CA ALA A 71 21.77 -33.65 7.77
C ALA A 71 20.54 -33.70 6.85
N PRO A 72 19.41 -33.08 7.22
CA PRO A 72 18.30 -32.98 6.29
C PRO A 72 18.66 -32.02 5.17
N THR A 73 18.11 -32.27 3.98
CA THR A 73 18.28 -31.41 2.84
C THR A 73 17.37 -30.20 3.01
N GLY A 74 17.93 -29.03 3.25
CA GLY A 74 17.16 -27.77 3.28
C GLY A 74 16.67 -27.42 1.86
N ALA A 75 15.38 -27.21 1.70
CA ALA A 75 14.78 -26.77 0.43
C ALA A 75 14.60 -25.24 0.45
N MET A 76 15.65 -24.52 0.07
CA MET A 76 15.52 -23.08 -0.14
C MET A 76 14.74 -22.82 -1.45
N ILE A 77 13.64 -22.07 -1.35
CA ILE A 77 12.80 -21.71 -2.47
C ILE A 77 13.06 -20.24 -2.85
N LYS A 78 12.98 -19.95 -4.15
CA LYS A 78 13.07 -18.60 -4.65
C LYS A 78 11.68 -17.97 -4.67
N ALA A 79 11.53 -16.88 -3.95
CA ALA A 79 10.43 -15.95 -4.09
C ALA A 79 10.78 -14.90 -5.14
N GLN A 80 9.79 -14.47 -5.92
CA GLN A 80 9.96 -13.47 -6.97
C GLN A 80 8.79 -12.50 -6.98
N ALA A 81 9.07 -11.20 -7.12
CA ALA A 81 8.07 -10.16 -7.31
C ALA A 81 8.54 -9.16 -8.37
N SER A 82 7.60 -8.63 -9.15
CA SER A 82 7.86 -7.52 -10.08
C SER A 82 8.09 -6.21 -9.31
N LEU A 83 8.83 -5.27 -9.91
CA LEU A 83 8.90 -3.90 -9.42
C LEU A 83 7.85 -3.05 -10.13
N ALA A 84 7.05 -2.30 -9.35
CA ALA A 84 6.22 -1.26 -9.93
C ALA A 84 7.10 -0.09 -10.37
N ASN A 85 6.86 0.40 -11.58
CA ASN A 85 7.44 1.63 -12.07
C ASN A 85 6.46 2.77 -11.76
N VAL A 86 6.87 3.71 -10.96
CA VAL A 86 6.06 4.87 -10.59
C VAL A 86 6.64 6.10 -11.30
N PHE A 87 5.80 6.78 -12.07
CA PHE A 87 6.15 7.99 -12.79
C PHE A 87 5.11 9.06 -12.52
N ALA A 88 5.53 10.23 -12.07
CA ALA A 88 4.69 11.43 -12.01
C ALA A 88 5.22 12.45 -13.01
N PRO A 89 4.58 12.59 -14.18
CA PRO A 89 4.94 13.60 -15.14
C PRO A 89 4.53 14.97 -14.63
N LEU A 90 5.42 15.94 -14.74
CA LEU A 90 5.19 17.34 -14.40
C LEU A 90 5.35 18.18 -15.66
N GLN A 91 4.38 19.06 -15.88
CA GLN A 91 4.38 19.97 -17.03
C GLN A 91 4.18 21.39 -16.56
N VAL A 92 5.05 22.29 -16.98
CA VAL A 92 4.92 23.73 -16.71
C VAL A 92 4.93 24.47 -18.03
N ASP A 93 3.97 25.37 -18.24
CA ASP A 93 3.86 26.20 -19.41
C ASP A 93 4.94 27.30 -19.37
N GLY A 94 5.57 27.58 -20.51
CA GLY A 94 6.58 28.61 -20.64
C GLY A 94 6.08 30.01 -20.29
N VAL A 95 4.79 30.29 -20.52
CA VAL A 95 4.16 31.57 -20.10
C VAL A 95 4.12 31.66 -18.57
N THR A 96 3.77 30.58 -17.88
CA THR A 96 3.80 30.50 -16.41
C THR A 96 5.22 30.67 -15.89
N ILE A 97 6.20 30.04 -16.55
CA ILE A 97 7.62 30.19 -16.23
C ILE A 97 8.07 31.64 -16.42
N SER A 98 7.73 32.25 -17.54
CA SER A 98 8.15 33.64 -17.83
C SER A 98 7.48 34.67 -16.93
N ASN A 99 6.20 34.48 -16.60
CA ASN A 99 5.47 35.34 -15.69
C ASN A 99 5.97 35.16 -14.23
N GLY A 100 6.25 33.96 -13.80
CA GLY A 100 6.86 33.69 -12.49
C GLY A 100 8.23 34.36 -12.34
N ALA A 101 9.02 34.41 -13.43
CA ALA A 101 10.30 35.12 -13.43
C ALA A 101 10.14 36.66 -13.35
N ILE A 102 9.08 37.21 -13.94
CA ILE A 102 8.84 38.66 -13.99
C ILE A 102 8.15 39.14 -12.70
N ILE A 103 7.22 38.35 -12.14
CA ILE A 103 6.39 38.75 -10.99
C ILE A 103 7.02 38.32 -9.65
N GLY A 104 8.08 37.49 -9.68
CA GLY A 104 8.69 36.92 -8.47
C GLY A 104 7.89 35.74 -7.89
N ASP A 105 6.87 35.27 -8.61
CA ASP A 105 6.00 34.18 -8.21
C ASP A 105 6.64 32.81 -8.54
N GLY A 106 7.64 32.43 -7.76
CA GLY A 106 8.11 31.02 -7.73
C GLY A 106 7.06 30.04 -7.24
N GLU A 107 5.93 30.53 -6.72
CA GLU A 107 4.86 29.72 -6.13
C GLU A 107 4.19 28.77 -7.13
N ALA A 108 4.00 29.15 -8.38
CA ALA A 108 3.36 28.30 -9.38
C ALA A 108 4.21 27.06 -9.68
N LEU A 109 5.52 27.22 -9.84
CA LEU A 109 6.45 26.12 -10.03
C LEU A 109 6.54 25.24 -8.77
N ASP A 110 6.63 25.85 -7.58
CA ASP A 110 6.69 25.10 -6.32
C ASP A 110 5.38 24.32 -6.07
N ASN A 111 4.24 24.87 -6.43
CA ASN A 111 2.96 24.20 -6.33
C ASN A 111 2.86 22.98 -7.28
N GLU A 112 3.33 23.09 -8.53
CA GLU A 112 3.37 21.93 -9.43
C GLU A 112 4.35 20.87 -8.95
N LEU A 113 5.50 21.26 -8.42
CA LEU A 113 6.43 20.33 -7.79
C LEU A 113 5.80 19.62 -6.58
N LYS A 114 5.09 20.36 -5.71
CA LYS A 114 4.38 19.80 -4.56
C LYS A 114 3.33 18.77 -4.99
N ARG A 115 2.51 19.10 -6.00
CA ARG A 115 1.49 18.18 -6.53
C ARG A 115 2.10 16.87 -7.05
N GLY A 116 3.21 16.95 -7.79
CA GLY A 116 3.89 15.76 -8.28
C GLY A 116 4.41 14.87 -7.15
N TRP A 117 4.99 15.48 -6.12
CA TRP A 117 5.44 14.73 -4.94
C TRP A 117 4.29 14.14 -4.13
N GLU A 118 3.15 14.83 -4.05
CA GLU A 118 1.95 14.30 -3.42
C GLU A 118 1.39 13.10 -4.19
N ASP A 119 1.36 13.16 -5.52
CA ASP A 119 0.90 12.04 -6.35
C ASP A 119 1.83 10.83 -6.21
N ILE A 120 3.15 11.01 -6.23
CA ILE A 120 4.12 9.94 -5.95
C ILE A 120 3.87 9.32 -4.57
N ALA A 121 3.62 10.14 -3.55
CA ALA A 121 3.35 9.63 -2.20
C ALA A 121 2.08 8.79 -2.15
N ILE A 122 1.02 9.21 -2.85
CA ILE A 122 -0.23 8.46 -2.98
C ILE A 122 0.03 7.11 -3.69
N GLN A 123 0.72 7.13 -4.82
CA GLN A 123 1.01 5.92 -5.58
C GLN A 123 1.89 4.94 -4.80
N MET A 124 2.88 5.45 -4.06
CA MET A 124 3.70 4.61 -3.17
C MET A 124 2.86 3.96 -2.07
N GLU A 125 1.92 4.70 -1.47
CA GLU A 125 1.00 4.17 -0.48
C GLU A 125 0.05 3.12 -1.10
N GLU A 126 -0.46 3.36 -2.30
CA GLU A 126 -1.27 2.39 -3.06
C GLU A 126 -0.48 1.09 -3.30
N ILE A 127 0.77 1.17 -3.74
CA ILE A 127 1.65 0.01 -3.95
C ILE A 127 1.82 -0.82 -2.66
N PHE A 128 1.86 -0.16 -1.52
CA PHE A 128 1.96 -0.85 -0.23
C PHE A 128 0.70 -1.59 0.16
N TRP A 129 -0.48 -1.06 -0.18
CA TRP A 129 -1.75 -1.63 0.27
C TRP A 129 -2.41 -2.52 -0.76
N LEU A 130 -2.35 -2.14 -2.04
CA LEU A 130 -3.14 -2.77 -3.08
C LEU A 130 -2.60 -4.14 -3.51
N PRO A 131 -3.50 -5.01 -3.97
CA PRO A 131 -3.16 -6.26 -4.61
C PRO A 131 -2.57 -6.05 -6.01
N PRO A 132 -2.05 -7.11 -6.65
CA PRO A 132 -1.54 -7.04 -8.01
C PRO A 132 -2.53 -6.47 -9.03
N SER A 133 -3.82 -6.70 -8.85
CA SER A 133 -4.88 -6.16 -9.72
C SER A 133 -4.98 -4.63 -9.70
N GLY A 134 -4.50 -3.96 -8.64
CA GLY A 134 -4.56 -2.51 -8.50
C GLY A 134 -5.97 -1.94 -8.29
N ILE A 135 -6.93 -2.77 -7.84
CA ILE A 135 -8.32 -2.35 -7.64
C ILE A 135 -8.39 -1.40 -6.45
N LEU A 136 -8.88 -0.19 -6.70
CA LEU A 136 -9.05 0.86 -5.70
C LEU A 136 -10.34 0.68 -4.90
N CYS A 137 -11.40 0.27 -5.57
CA CYS A 137 -12.72 -0.01 -4.97
C CYS A 137 -13.59 -0.80 -5.95
N THR A 138 -14.71 -1.31 -5.45
CA THR A 138 -15.72 -2.00 -6.26
C THR A 138 -17.03 -1.23 -6.28
N ILE A 139 -17.74 -1.33 -7.39
CA ILE A 139 -19.04 -0.71 -7.60
C ILE A 139 -20.11 -1.55 -6.90
N THR A 140 -20.96 -0.93 -6.10
CA THR A 140 -21.98 -1.64 -5.31
C THR A 140 -23.33 -1.73 -5.98
N ALA A 141 -23.61 -0.82 -6.91
CA ALA A 141 -24.88 -0.79 -7.65
C ALA A 141 -24.63 -0.41 -9.11
N SER A 142 -25.31 -1.11 -10.03
CA SER A 142 -25.26 -0.78 -11.45
C SER A 142 -25.75 0.65 -11.69
N ALA A 143 -25.06 1.38 -12.53
CA ALA A 143 -25.38 2.76 -12.86
C ALA A 143 -25.15 3.05 -14.34
N SER A 144 -26.01 3.91 -14.90
CA SER A 144 -25.82 4.52 -16.22
C SER A 144 -26.01 6.02 -16.03
N GLY A 145 -24.91 6.76 -16.03
CA GLY A 145 -24.89 8.20 -15.74
C GLY A 145 -23.55 8.64 -15.17
N THR A 146 -23.51 9.81 -14.57
CA THR A 146 -22.26 10.38 -14.02
C THR A 146 -21.98 9.99 -12.58
N SER A 147 -22.95 9.44 -11.84
CA SER A 147 -22.84 9.17 -10.41
C SER A 147 -22.91 7.68 -10.14
N VAL A 148 -21.93 7.16 -9.42
CA VAL A 148 -21.76 5.73 -9.12
C VAL A 148 -21.51 5.53 -7.63
N THR A 149 -22.17 4.52 -7.04
CA THR A 149 -21.96 4.14 -5.63
C THR A 149 -20.92 3.04 -5.53
N VAL A 150 -19.93 3.25 -4.65
CA VAL A 150 -18.80 2.33 -4.45
C VAL A 150 -18.77 1.79 -3.02
N ASN A 151 -18.05 0.70 -2.80
CA ASN A 151 -17.87 0.12 -1.45
C ASN A 151 -16.98 1.01 -0.57
N SER A 152 -16.01 1.71 -1.16
CA SER A 152 -15.12 2.62 -0.45
C SER A 152 -14.58 3.73 -1.35
N THR A 153 -14.31 4.89 -0.74
CA THR A 153 -13.73 6.06 -1.41
C THR A 153 -12.31 6.38 -0.94
N ARG A 154 -11.67 5.49 -0.18
CA ARG A 154 -10.39 5.77 0.51
C ARG A 154 -9.23 6.06 -0.43
N PHE A 155 -9.14 5.32 -1.54
CA PHE A 155 -8.10 5.47 -2.55
C PHE A 155 -8.48 6.42 -3.68
N LEU A 156 -9.67 7.01 -3.63
CA LEU A 156 -10.16 7.88 -4.68
C LEU A 156 -9.92 9.36 -4.35
N TYR A 157 -9.56 10.12 -5.36
CA TYR A 157 -9.27 11.55 -5.28
C TYR A 157 -9.97 12.30 -6.43
N GLU A 158 -10.39 13.53 -6.18
CA GLU A 158 -10.93 14.40 -7.22
C GLU A 158 -9.83 14.76 -8.22
N GLY A 159 -10.16 14.75 -9.49
CA GLY A 159 -9.21 14.92 -10.59
C GLY A 159 -8.49 13.64 -11.03
N MET A 160 -8.64 12.53 -10.29
CA MET A 160 -8.02 11.25 -10.63
C MET A 160 -8.66 10.68 -11.90
N LYS A 161 -7.83 10.15 -12.79
CA LYS A 161 -8.28 9.38 -13.94
C LYS A 161 -8.29 7.89 -13.61
N VAL A 162 -9.39 7.24 -13.94
CA VAL A 162 -9.62 5.85 -13.63
C VAL A 162 -10.26 5.10 -14.80
N ASP A 163 -10.03 3.80 -14.80
CA ASP A 163 -10.67 2.84 -15.69
C ASP A 163 -11.63 1.98 -14.88
N THR A 164 -12.69 1.48 -15.51
CA THR A 164 -13.54 0.47 -14.90
C THR A 164 -13.39 -0.86 -15.61
N TYR A 165 -13.41 -1.92 -14.84
CA TYR A 165 -13.28 -3.29 -15.33
C TYR A 165 -14.49 -4.11 -14.95
N THR A 166 -15.06 -4.80 -15.93
CA THR A 166 -16.20 -5.69 -15.72
C THR A 166 -15.85 -6.80 -14.75
N SER A 167 -16.84 -7.19 -13.97
CA SER A 167 -16.84 -8.28 -13.00
C SER A 167 -15.47 -8.94 -12.81
N LEU A 168 -14.83 -8.68 -11.71
CA LEU A 168 -13.48 -9.13 -11.34
C LEU A 168 -13.28 -10.66 -11.32
N SER A 169 -13.99 -11.38 -12.19
CA SER A 169 -13.84 -12.81 -12.41
C SER A 169 -12.54 -13.13 -13.17
N THR A 170 -12.39 -14.31 -13.68
CA THR A 170 -11.13 -14.85 -14.23
C THR A 170 -10.49 -14.05 -15.37
N THR A 171 -11.25 -13.26 -16.14
CA THR A 171 -10.77 -12.42 -17.26
C THR A 171 -11.54 -11.11 -17.31
N PRO A 172 -11.20 -10.13 -16.47
CA PRO A 172 -11.87 -8.83 -16.51
C PRO A 172 -11.54 -8.09 -17.80
N THR A 173 -12.57 -7.49 -18.41
CA THR A 173 -12.42 -6.63 -19.57
C THR A 173 -12.58 -5.17 -19.16
N LYS A 174 -11.84 -4.26 -19.79
CA LYS A 174 -12.00 -2.82 -19.59
C LYS A 174 -13.38 -2.42 -20.14
N ASP A 175 -14.22 -1.83 -19.30
CA ASP A 175 -15.57 -1.39 -19.65
C ASP A 175 -15.60 0.10 -20.01
N GLU A 176 -15.02 0.92 -19.15
CA GLU A 176 -14.86 2.35 -19.38
C GLU A 176 -13.40 2.78 -19.26
N ASP A 177 -12.97 3.68 -20.12
CA ASP A 177 -11.59 4.11 -20.27
C ASP A 177 -11.41 5.58 -19.89
N SER A 178 -10.34 5.88 -19.17
CA SER A 178 -9.87 7.24 -18.87
C SER A 178 -10.96 8.20 -18.35
N LYS A 179 -11.74 7.78 -17.36
CA LYS A 179 -12.78 8.62 -16.75
C LYS A 179 -12.21 9.46 -15.62
N THR A 180 -12.48 10.75 -15.64
CA THR A 180 -12.02 11.67 -14.59
C THR A 180 -13.07 11.76 -13.49
N ILE A 181 -12.64 11.62 -12.24
CA ILE A 181 -13.47 11.83 -11.04
C ILE A 181 -13.62 13.33 -10.82
N SER A 182 -14.84 13.86 -10.88
CA SER A 182 -15.13 15.28 -10.68
C SER A 182 -15.48 15.63 -9.23
N ALA A 183 -16.12 14.71 -8.50
CA ALA A 183 -16.46 14.90 -7.09
C ALA A 183 -16.60 13.58 -6.35
N ILE A 184 -16.37 13.60 -5.04
CA ILE A 184 -16.49 12.43 -4.17
C ILE A 184 -17.29 12.78 -2.92
N ASN A 185 -18.43 12.10 -2.73
CA ASN A 185 -19.15 12.15 -1.47
C ASN A 185 -18.74 10.95 -0.60
N ARG A 186 -17.92 11.19 0.41
CA ARG A 186 -17.38 10.15 1.28
C ARG A 186 -18.42 9.56 2.23
N THR A 187 -19.45 10.32 2.59
CA THR A 187 -20.52 9.86 3.48
C THR A 187 -21.46 8.88 2.78
N THR A 188 -21.87 9.20 1.55
CA THR A 188 -22.75 8.33 0.75
C THR A 188 -21.97 7.33 -0.11
N LYS A 189 -20.63 7.40 -0.08
CA LYS A 189 -19.75 6.60 -0.93
C LYS A 189 -20.07 6.71 -2.42
N THR A 190 -20.37 7.93 -2.84
CA THR A 190 -20.76 8.21 -4.21
C THR A 190 -19.63 8.95 -4.92
N VAL A 191 -19.27 8.46 -6.09
CA VAL A 191 -18.28 9.04 -6.99
C VAL A 191 -18.98 9.65 -8.19
N THR A 192 -18.67 10.90 -8.50
CA THR A 192 -19.20 11.57 -9.68
C THR A 192 -18.09 11.69 -10.73
N PHE A 193 -18.37 11.24 -11.93
CA PHE A 193 -17.47 11.35 -13.07
C PHE A 193 -17.77 12.60 -13.91
N SER A 194 -16.79 13.12 -14.61
CA SER A 194 -16.96 14.26 -15.53
C SER A 194 -17.79 13.90 -16.76
N THR A 195 -17.86 12.64 -17.13
CA THR A 195 -18.62 12.10 -18.25
C THR A 195 -19.47 10.92 -17.80
N SER A 196 -20.52 10.61 -18.54
CA SER A 196 -21.36 9.43 -18.26
C SER A 196 -20.54 8.14 -18.35
N VAL A 197 -20.84 7.20 -17.45
CA VAL A 197 -20.31 5.84 -17.40
C VAL A 197 -21.44 4.84 -17.34
N THR A 198 -21.24 3.65 -17.89
CA THR A 198 -22.18 2.53 -17.77
C THR A 198 -21.46 1.38 -17.11
N VAL A 199 -21.86 1.05 -15.90
CA VAL A 199 -21.15 0.10 -15.03
C VAL A 199 -22.14 -0.83 -14.32
N ALA A 200 -21.69 -2.01 -13.98
CA ALA A 200 -22.46 -3.01 -13.24
C ALA A 200 -22.01 -3.13 -11.77
N ALA A 201 -22.89 -3.66 -10.94
CA ALA A 201 -22.53 -4.02 -9.59
C ALA A 201 -21.46 -5.13 -9.60
N GLY A 202 -20.38 -4.95 -8.84
CA GLY A 202 -19.24 -5.86 -8.81
C GLY A 202 -18.08 -5.46 -9.71
N ASP A 203 -18.24 -4.46 -10.57
CA ASP A 203 -17.15 -3.92 -11.38
C ASP A 203 -16.10 -3.25 -10.50
N GLY A 204 -14.84 -3.30 -10.93
CA GLY A 204 -13.71 -2.70 -10.23
C GLY A 204 -13.30 -1.36 -10.84
N ILE A 205 -12.94 -0.42 -9.99
CA ILE A 205 -12.30 0.85 -10.37
C ILE A 205 -10.81 0.72 -10.14
N VAL A 206 -10.02 1.05 -11.15
CA VAL A 206 -8.55 1.01 -11.15
C VAL A 206 -8.02 2.34 -11.65
N ARG A 207 -6.83 2.76 -11.23
CA ARG A 207 -6.16 3.93 -11.81
C ARG A 207 -5.95 3.69 -13.32
N GLU A 208 -6.05 4.75 -14.13
CA GLU A 208 -5.87 4.70 -15.58
C GLU A 208 -4.65 3.86 -15.97
N ASP A 209 -4.86 2.86 -16.83
CA ASP A 209 -3.85 1.95 -17.37
C ASP A 209 -3.00 1.18 -16.32
N CYS A 210 -3.45 1.09 -15.06
CA CYS A 210 -2.68 0.45 -13.99
C CYS A 210 -3.16 -0.97 -13.61
N TYR A 211 -4.08 -1.57 -14.37
CA TYR A 211 -4.58 -2.92 -14.07
C TYR A 211 -3.45 -3.97 -14.15
N ASN A 212 -3.32 -4.81 -13.12
CA ASN A 212 -2.28 -5.84 -12.97
C ASN A 212 -0.81 -5.36 -13.01
N LEU A 213 -0.57 -4.07 -12.75
CA LEU A 213 0.78 -3.51 -12.70
C LEU A 213 1.33 -3.37 -11.27
N TYR A 214 0.52 -3.60 -10.25
CA TYR A 214 0.96 -3.54 -8.86
C TYR A 214 1.71 -4.82 -8.46
N PRO A 215 2.78 -4.70 -7.66
CA PRO A 215 3.61 -5.87 -7.30
C PRO A 215 2.98 -6.77 -6.22
N GLY A 216 1.89 -6.35 -5.62
CA GLY A 216 1.28 -7.00 -4.48
C GLY A 216 1.82 -6.48 -3.15
N GLY A 217 1.01 -5.63 -2.50
CA GLY A 217 1.31 -5.01 -1.22
C GLY A 217 0.84 -5.83 -0.02
N ILE A 218 0.55 -5.13 1.08
CA ILE A 218 0.08 -5.72 2.34
C ILE A 218 -1.15 -6.61 2.12
N GLY A 219 -2.06 -6.24 1.22
CA GLY A 219 -3.22 -7.05 0.89
C GLY A 219 -2.87 -8.43 0.32
N ALA A 220 -1.80 -8.52 -0.46
CA ALA A 220 -1.31 -9.81 -0.95
C ALA A 220 -0.47 -10.56 0.09
N ILE A 221 0.30 -9.85 0.92
CA ILE A 221 1.13 -10.44 1.99
C ILE A 221 0.25 -11.01 3.09
N ALA A 222 -0.67 -10.19 3.60
CA ALA A 222 -1.52 -10.49 4.76
C ALA A 222 -2.76 -11.32 4.37
N ASN A 223 -2.55 -12.43 3.67
CA ASN A 223 -3.63 -13.28 3.17
C ASN A 223 -3.32 -14.77 3.44
N ASP A 224 -4.35 -15.59 3.46
CA ASP A 224 -4.25 -17.04 3.48
C ASP A 224 -4.66 -17.63 2.12
N ASP A 225 -4.88 -18.95 2.04
CA ASP A 225 -5.31 -19.63 0.81
C ASP A 225 -6.82 -19.85 0.70
N ALA A 226 -7.59 -19.35 1.67
CA ALA A 226 -9.03 -19.50 1.66
C ALA A 226 -9.68 -18.32 0.91
N LEU A 227 -10.46 -18.62 -0.10
CA LEU A 227 -11.39 -17.67 -0.72
C LEU A 227 -12.50 -17.38 0.28
N ILE A 228 -12.71 -16.11 0.56
CA ILE A 228 -13.72 -15.72 1.53
C ILE A 228 -14.68 -14.76 0.87
N GLY A 229 -15.89 -15.27 0.65
CA GLY A 229 -17.02 -14.44 0.37
C GLY A 229 -17.36 -13.65 1.63
N SER A 230 -17.49 -12.34 1.54
CA SER A 230 -18.25 -11.48 2.45
C SER A 230 -17.60 -10.80 3.65
N SER A 231 -16.32 -10.91 3.93
CA SER A 231 -15.71 -9.96 4.85
C SER A 231 -15.37 -8.66 4.11
N ASP A 232 -15.46 -7.50 4.79
CA ASP A 232 -15.14 -6.20 4.17
C ASP A 232 -13.70 -6.15 3.63
N TYR A 233 -12.80 -6.92 4.22
CA TYR A 233 -11.43 -7.10 3.75
C TYR A 233 -11.37 -7.80 2.39
N TYR A 234 -12.24 -8.78 2.16
CA TYR A 234 -12.22 -9.62 0.97
C TYR A 234 -13.13 -9.12 -0.16
N THR A 235 -14.17 -8.38 0.14
CA THR A 235 -14.95 -7.69 -0.90
C THR A 235 -14.12 -6.68 -1.68
N TRP A 236 -13.05 -6.15 -1.07
CA TRP A 236 -12.09 -5.31 -1.76
C TRP A 236 -11.18 -6.09 -2.70
N PHE A 237 -10.96 -7.36 -2.42
CA PHE A 237 -9.99 -8.22 -3.09
C PHE A 237 -10.62 -9.52 -3.63
N ALA A 238 -11.88 -9.49 -3.99
CA ALA A 238 -12.62 -10.66 -4.47
C ALA A 238 -11.94 -11.42 -5.62
N THR A 239 -10.94 -10.83 -6.27
CA THR A 239 -10.17 -11.41 -7.37
C THR A 239 -8.72 -11.70 -7.04
N LEU A 240 -8.33 -11.60 -5.77
CA LEU A 240 -6.96 -11.94 -5.41
C LEU A 240 -6.68 -13.41 -5.66
N PRO A 241 -5.54 -13.72 -6.30
CA PRO A 241 -4.97 -15.05 -6.23
C PRO A 241 -4.51 -15.29 -4.78
N THR A 242 -5.42 -15.77 -3.96
CA THR A 242 -5.12 -16.16 -2.57
C THR A 242 -4.14 -17.32 -2.51
N THR A 243 -4.04 -18.08 -3.60
CA THR A 243 -3.25 -19.31 -3.69
C THR A 243 -1.76 -19.09 -3.76
N THR A 244 -1.28 -17.93 -4.26
CA THR A 244 0.14 -17.66 -4.44
C THR A 244 0.53 -16.27 -3.93
N TYR A 245 1.73 -16.18 -3.36
CA TYR A 245 2.41 -14.91 -3.09
C TYR A 245 3.87 -15.04 -3.51
N ALA A 246 4.37 -14.07 -4.27
CA ALA A 246 5.75 -14.04 -4.77
C ALA A 246 6.16 -15.35 -5.48
N ASN A 247 5.27 -15.90 -6.31
CA ASN A 247 5.42 -17.18 -7.04
C ASN A 247 5.53 -18.43 -6.15
N ILE A 248 5.24 -18.33 -4.86
CA ILE A 248 5.19 -19.47 -3.95
C ILE A 248 3.74 -19.80 -3.63
N SER A 249 3.37 -21.10 -3.78
CA SER A 249 2.03 -21.58 -3.45
C SER A 249 1.82 -21.63 -1.95
N ARG A 250 0.75 -20.98 -1.47
CA ARG A 250 0.33 -21.03 -0.07
C ARG A 250 -0.23 -22.40 0.33
N SER A 251 -0.87 -23.09 -0.60
CA SER A 251 -1.40 -24.46 -0.32
C SER A 251 -0.29 -25.46 -0.04
N SER A 252 0.89 -25.26 -0.66
CA SER A 252 2.05 -26.15 -0.47
C SER A 252 2.82 -25.86 0.81
N TYR A 253 2.77 -24.63 1.33
CA TYR A 253 3.55 -24.17 2.48
C TYR A 253 2.69 -23.39 3.48
N SER A 254 2.33 -24.02 4.58
CA SER A 254 1.53 -23.38 5.64
C SER A 254 2.24 -22.19 6.29
N SER A 255 3.57 -22.20 6.34
CA SER A 255 4.39 -21.09 6.82
C SER A 255 4.34 -19.85 5.91
N TRP A 256 3.80 -19.99 4.70
CA TRP A 256 3.64 -18.91 3.72
C TRP A 256 2.24 -18.27 3.74
N LYS A 257 1.38 -18.72 4.69
CA LYS A 257 0.03 -18.20 4.92
C LYS A 257 0.03 -17.26 6.11
N ALA A 258 -0.57 -16.08 5.95
CA ALA A 258 -0.92 -15.24 7.11
C ALA A 258 -2.01 -15.91 7.96
N ILE A 259 -2.07 -15.56 9.23
CA ILE A 259 -3.11 -16.01 10.14
C ILE A 259 -4.29 -15.05 9.99
N VAL A 260 -5.37 -15.50 9.34
CA VAL A 260 -6.56 -14.68 9.13
C VAL A 260 -7.70 -15.16 10.01
N MET A 261 -8.10 -14.33 10.97
CA MET A 261 -9.19 -14.61 11.89
C MET A 261 -10.45 -13.86 11.46
N ARG A 262 -11.47 -14.59 11.07
CA ARG A 262 -12.74 -14.12 10.55
C ARG A 262 -13.87 -14.39 11.49
N HIS A 263 -15.02 -13.77 11.29
CA HIS A 263 -16.27 -14.19 11.89
C HIS A 263 -16.73 -15.53 11.26
N ALA A 264 -17.29 -16.42 12.06
CA ALA A 264 -17.77 -17.72 11.57
C ALA A 264 -18.89 -17.58 10.53
N THR A 265 -19.71 -16.54 10.63
CA THR A 265 -20.76 -16.22 9.67
C THR A 265 -20.29 -15.08 8.77
N ALA A 266 -20.26 -15.35 7.49
CA ALA A 266 -19.92 -14.40 6.47
C ALA A 266 -20.79 -13.13 6.53
N GLY A 267 -20.20 -11.94 6.37
CA GLY A 267 -20.89 -10.65 6.41
C GLY A 267 -21.32 -10.17 7.80
N THR A 268 -21.07 -10.94 8.85
CA THR A 268 -21.39 -10.55 10.22
C THR A 268 -20.17 -9.92 10.88
N ARG A 269 -20.35 -8.72 11.44
CA ARG A 269 -19.29 -8.06 12.21
C ARG A 269 -19.34 -8.47 13.66
N ARG A 270 -18.17 -8.56 14.27
CA ARG A 270 -17.98 -8.88 15.69
C ARG A 270 -17.41 -7.71 16.44
N THR A 271 -17.78 -7.60 17.70
CA THR A 271 -17.19 -6.60 18.61
C THR A 271 -15.75 -6.99 18.91
N LEU A 272 -14.84 -6.04 18.85
CA LEU A 272 -13.45 -6.24 19.26
C LEU A 272 -13.40 -6.47 20.76
N THR A 273 -12.63 -7.46 21.18
CA THR A 273 -12.34 -7.73 22.61
C THR A 273 -10.85 -7.91 22.80
N ALA A 274 -10.34 -7.61 23.99
CA ALA A 274 -8.95 -7.85 24.34
C ALA A 274 -8.60 -9.35 24.21
N GLY A 275 -9.54 -10.24 24.52
CA GLY A 275 -9.38 -11.69 24.34
C GLY A 275 -9.13 -12.08 22.88
N LEU A 276 -9.80 -11.43 21.93
CA LEU A 276 -9.61 -11.70 20.50
C LEU A 276 -8.20 -11.32 20.01
N ILE A 277 -7.67 -10.20 20.49
CA ILE A 277 -6.29 -9.80 20.17
C ILE A 277 -5.29 -10.76 20.84
N GLY A 278 -5.54 -11.14 22.09
CA GLY A 278 -4.72 -12.13 22.80
C GLY A 278 -4.72 -13.51 22.12
N GLU A 279 -5.87 -13.98 21.67
CA GLU A 279 -6.01 -15.23 20.89
C GLU A 279 -5.19 -15.15 19.59
N ALA A 280 -5.31 -14.06 18.85
CA ALA A 280 -4.57 -13.82 17.62
C ALA A 280 -3.05 -13.87 17.84
N LEU A 281 -2.56 -13.22 18.87
CA LEU A 281 -1.15 -13.22 19.25
C LEU A 281 -0.68 -14.60 19.69
N SER A 282 -1.52 -15.34 20.43
CA SER A 282 -1.21 -16.71 20.86
C SER A 282 -1.14 -17.67 19.66
N MET A 283 -2.03 -17.54 18.70
CA MET A 283 -1.96 -18.30 17.44
C MET A 283 -0.69 -17.99 16.65
N ALA A 284 -0.27 -16.72 16.60
CA ALA A 284 0.99 -16.35 15.95
C ALA A 284 2.18 -16.99 16.65
N GLN A 285 2.19 -17.03 17.97
CA GLN A 285 3.24 -17.69 18.73
C GLN A 285 3.25 -19.21 18.51
N ALA A 286 2.09 -19.85 18.50
CA ALA A 286 1.96 -21.30 18.28
C ALA A 286 2.42 -21.70 16.88
N ASN A 287 2.11 -20.88 15.87
CA ASN A 287 2.47 -21.14 14.47
C ASN A 287 3.84 -20.58 14.11
N ASN A 288 4.43 -19.76 14.94
CA ASN A 288 5.63 -19.00 14.62
C ASN A 288 6.87 -19.57 15.29
N ARG A 289 7.85 -19.77 14.52
CA ARG A 289 9.11 -20.43 14.80
C ARG A 289 10.18 -19.50 15.39
N SER A 290 9.87 -18.22 15.54
CA SER A 290 10.66 -17.27 16.34
C SER A 290 9.75 -16.26 17.00
N SER A 291 9.87 -16.14 18.30
CA SER A 291 9.13 -15.18 19.14
C SER A 291 9.67 -13.76 19.06
N GLU A 292 10.71 -13.53 18.30
CA GLU A 292 11.41 -12.24 18.20
C GLU A 292 10.90 -11.45 17.00
N GLY A 293 10.32 -10.30 17.25
CA GLY A 293 9.91 -9.35 16.24
C GLY A 293 9.18 -8.17 16.85
N ASP A 294 9.47 -6.98 16.38
CA ASP A 294 8.74 -5.76 16.70
C ASP A 294 7.40 -5.79 15.97
N TYR A 295 6.39 -6.32 16.63
CA TYR A 295 5.03 -6.31 16.11
C TYR A 295 4.42 -4.92 16.27
N VAL A 296 3.72 -4.50 15.23
CA VAL A 296 2.92 -3.29 15.22
C VAL A 296 1.50 -3.61 14.77
N ILE A 297 0.57 -2.76 15.17
CA ILE A 297 -0.82 -2.82 14.73
C ILE A 297 -1.01 -1.78 13.63
N LEU A 298 -1.36 -2.26 12.43
CA LEU A 298 -1.74 -1.43 11.29
C LEU A 298 -3.26 -1.45 11.19
N CYS A 299 -3.88 -0.29 11.25
CA CYS A 299 -5.34 -0.17 11.17
C CYS A 299 -5.73 1.24 10.70
N ASP A 300 -7.00 1.44 10.43
CA ASP A 300 -7.53 2.78 10.18
C ASP A 300 -7.77 3.56 11.49
N GLY A 301 -8.04 4.86 11.37
CA GLY A 301 -8.26 5.72 12.54
C GLY A 301 -9.47 5.29 13.39
N GLY A 302 -10.54 4.77 12.76
CA GLY A 302 -11.71 4.25 13.48
C GLY A 302 -11.41 2.99 14.29
N MET A 303 -10.59 2.08 13.71
CA MET A 303 -10.12 0.91 14.44
C MET A 303 -9.14 1.27 15.54
N ALA A 304 -8.24 2.24 15.30
CA ALA A 304 -7.34 2.73 16.35
C ALA A 304 -8.12 3.26 17.55
N TYR A 305 -9.18 4.04 17.31
CA TYR A 305 -10.10 4.48 18.38
C TYR A 305 -10.79 3.29 19.05
N THR A 306 -11.28 2.31 18.27
CA THR A 306 -11.93 1.12 18.80
C THR A 306 -10.99 0.32 19.72
N ILE A 307 -9.72 0.19 19.35
CA ILE A 307 -8.72 -0.45 20.20
C ILE A 307 -8.48 0.36 21.47
N ALA A 308 -8.35 1.68 21.35
CA ALA A 308 -8.16 2.56 22.50
C ALA A 308 -9.35 2.52 23.48
N ALA A 309 -10.57 2.34 22.98
CA ALA A 309 -11.78 2.22 23.79
C ALA A 309 -11.93 0.89 24.56
N LEU A 310 -11.19 -0.16 24.15
CA LEU A 310 -11.27 -1.49 24.78
C LEU A 310 -10.75 -1.51 26.22
N ASP A 311 -9.80 -0.67 26.56
CA ASP A 311 -9.13 -0.75 27.83
C ASP A 311 -9.05 0.63 28.50
N SER A 312 -9.76 0.79 29.63
CA SER A 312 -9.56 1.90 30.56
C SER A 312 -8.14 1.91 31.18
N ARG A 313 -7.36 0.89 30.92
CA ARG A 313 -5.95 0.71 31.32
C ARG A 313 -4.97 0.94 30.20
N THR A 314 -5.37 1.53 29.08
CA THR A 314 -4.41 1.99 28.07
C THR A 314 -3.50 2.97 28.78
N VAL A 315 -2.30 2.50 29.13
CA VAL A 315 -1.32 3.36 29.81
C VAL A 315 -0.86 4.35 28.78
N ILE A 316 -1.46 5.51 28.82
CA ILE A 316 -0.91 6.72 28.22
C ILE A 316 0.37 6.98 29.00
N LYS A 317 1.47 6.41 28.55
CA LYS A 317 2.77 6.79 29.07
C LYS A 317 3.11 8.14 28.48
N ASP A 318 2.66 9.14 29.20
CA ASP A 318 3.00 10.51 28.96
C ASP A 318 4.51 10.66 29.19
N ASP A 319 5.28 10.64 28.12
CA ASP A 319 6.64 11.14 28.15
C ASP A 319 6.50 12.67 28.03
N PHE A 320 6.33 13.33 29.20
CA PHE A 320 6.12 14.77 29.33
C PHE A 320 7.22 15.65 28.71
N ALA A 321 8.23 15.06 28.09
CA ALA A 321 9.34 15.77 27.50
C ALA A 321 9.08 16.35 26.11
N THR A 322 8.07 15.89 25.38
CA THR A 322 7.69 16.42 24.08
C THR A 322 6.23 16.86 24.07
N LYS A 323 6.02 18.17 24.19
CA LYS A 323 4.72 18.81 23.95
C LYS A 323 4.35 18.74 22.46
N GLU A 324 4.06 17.58 21.92
CA GLU A 324 3.31 17.45 20.68
C GLU A 324 1.83 17.25 21.05
N VAL A 325 1.09 18.34 20.98
CA VAL A 325 -0.37 18.31 21.02
C VAL A 325 -0.84 17.73 19.69
N GLY A 326 -1.18 16.46 19.68
CA GLY A 326 -1.76 15.80 18.53
C GLY A 326 -1.41 14.32 18.47
N PHE A 327 -2.39 13.46 18.65
CA PHE A 327 -2.32 12.00 18.61
C PHE A 327 -1.16 11.37 19.41
N LEU A 328 -1.44 11.15 20.68
CA LEU A 328 -0.66 10.27 21.53
C LEU A 328 -0.38 8.95 20.78
N ARG A 329 0.87 8.53 20.72
CA ARG A 329 1.23 7.19 20.27
C ARG A 329 0.50 6.19 21.15
N THR A 330 -0.59 5.65 20.66
CA THR A 330 -1.38 4.68 21.40
C THR A 330 -0.67 3.33 21.28
N TYR A 331 -0.38 2.73 22.41
CA TYR A 331 0.18 1.39 22.48
C TYR A 331 -0.87 0.45 23.06
N TYR A 332 -1.02 -0.70 22.46
CA TYR A 332 -1.72 -1.81 23.06
C TYR A 332 -0.74 -2.64 23.90
N TYR A 333 -1.11 -2.93 25.14
CA TYR A 333 -0.31 -3.75 26.02
C TYR A 333 -0.93 -5.14 26.13
N ASP A 334 -0.27 -6.16 25.57
CA ASP A 334 -0.71 -7.54 25.72
C ASP A 334 -0.29 -8.07 27.09
N ASN A 335 -1.27 -8.21 27.99
CA ASN A 335 -1.04 -8.69 29.36
C ASN A 335 -0.58 -10.17 29.41
N VAL A 336 -0.86 -10.96 28.39
CA VAL A 336 -0.50 -12.38 28.34
C VAL A 336 0.98 -12.55 28.02
N ASN A 337 1.48 -11.77 27.06
CA ASN A 337 2.85 -11.90 26.56
C ASN A 337 3.76 -10.75 27.00
N MET A 338 3.28 -9.81 27.79
CA MET A 338 3.99 -8.61 28.26
C MET A 338 4.59 -7.77 27.11
N ARG A 339 3.94 -7.78 25.95
CA ARG A 339 4.41 -7.08 24.76
C ARG A 339 3.70 -5.75 24.59
N LYS A 340 4.46 -4.76 24.20
CA LYS A 340 3.98 -3.46 23.83
C LYS A 340 3.84 -3.42 22.30
N LEU A 341 2.60 -3.29 21.80
CA LEU A 341 2.30 -3.17 20.39
C LEU A 341 2.00 -1.70 20.06
N GLU A 342 2.76 -1.13 19.16
CA GLU A 342 2.50 0.23 18.67
C GLU A 342 1.35 0.20 17.68
N ILE A 343 0.39 1.13 17.82
CA ILE A 343 -0.71 1.29 16.88
C ILE A 343 -0.33 2.39 15.88
N ILE A 344 -0.32 2.03 14.60
CA ILE A 344 -0.05 2.95 13.51
C ILE A 344 -1.34 3.14 12.72
N PRO A 345 -2.07 4.25 12.98
CA PRO A 345 -3.26 4.55 12.21
C PRO A 345 -2.87 5.02 10.80
N MET A 346 -3.53 4.46 9.79
CA MET A 346 -3.29 4.81 8.39
C MET A 346 -4.62 5.07 7.69
N LYS A 347 -4.69 6.15 6.91
CA LYS A 347 -5.90 6.54 6.17
C LYS A 347 -6.33 5.47 5.18
N THR A 348 -5.39 4.79 4.57
CA THR A 348 -5.59 3.81 3.51
C THR A 348 -5.71 2.37 4.01
N ALA A 349 -5.55 2.13 5.34
CA ALA A 349 -5.72 0.81 5.91
C ALA A 349 -7.12 0.24 5.64
N PHE A 350 -7.22 -1.07 5.52
CA PHE A 350 -8.49 -1.74 5.24
C PHE A 350 -9.54 -1.47 6.33
N PRO A 351 -10.80 -1.20 5.93
CA PRO A 351 -11.87 -0.96 6.88
C PRO A 351 -12.18 -2.22 7.70
N ASN A 352 -12.66 -2.03 8.93
CA ASN A 352 -13.08 -3.12 9.81
C ASN A 352 -12.04 -4.23 10.03
N THR A 353 -10.76 -3.88 9.86
CA THR A 353 -9.63 -4.82 9.85
C THR A 353 -8.49 -4.29 10.70
N ILE A 354 -7.87 -5.20 11.44
CA ILE A 354 -6.65 -4.94 12.21
C ILE A 354 -5.59 -5.90 11.70
N ILE A 355 -4.44 -5.38 11.30
CA ILE A 355 -3.30 -6.18 10.87
C ILE A 355 -2.20 -6.05 11.91
N ILE A 356 -1.78 -7.17 12.48
CA ILE A 356 -0.67 -7.23 13.41
C ILE A 356 0.52 -7.83 12.66
N ALA A 357 1.55 -7.03 12.46
CA ALA A 357 2.65 -7.41 11.58
C ALA A 357 4.01 -7.10 12.20
N PRO A 358 5.02 -7.98 12.03
CA PRO A 358 6.39 -7.68 12.36
C PRO A 358 7.00 -6.79 11.27
N ILE A 359 7.26 -5.53 11.57
CA ILE A 359 7.85 -4.58 10.59
C ILE A 359 9.23 -5.07 10.10
N SER A 360 9.98 -5.77 10.93
CA SER A 360 11.28 -6.33 10.56
C SER A 360 11.24 -7.30 9.38
N GLU A 361 10.10 -7.94 9.13
CA GLU A 361 9.90 -8.87 8.00
C GLU A 361 9.43 -8.17 6.71
N LEU A 362 8.99 -6.91 6.83
CA LEU A 362 8.59 -6.08 5.68
C LEU A 362 9.81 -5.29 5.20
N GLU A 363 10.11 -5.41 3.92
CA GLU A 363 11.22 -4.69 3.30
C GLU A 363 10.76 -4.11 1.97
N VAL A 364 11.23 -2.93 1.62
CA VAL A 364 11.04 -2.33 0.31
C VAL A 364 12.28 -2.58 -0.53
N ARG A 365 12.10 -3.20 -1.67
CA ARG A 365 13.10 -3.27 -2.71
C ARG A 365 12.87 -2.14 -3.70
N TRP A 366 13.86 -1.32 -3.90
CA TRP A 366 13.77 -0.16 -4.76
C TRP A 366 15.07 0.10 -5.52
N THR A 367 14.97 0.75 -6.67
CA THR A 367 16.16 1.17 -7.43
C THR A 367 16.83 2.39 -6.82
N GLY A 368 16.06 3.22 -6.12
CA GLY A 368 16.49 4.44 -5.43
C GLY A 368 15.29 5.19 -4.86
N ALA A 369 15.56 6.20 -4.04
CA ALA A 369 14.52 7.14 -3.62
C ALA A 369 13.87 7.79 -4.85
N PRO A 370 12.59 8.20 -4.74
CA PRO A 370 11.98 9.00 -5.81
C PRO A 370 12.87 10.19 -6.17
N ALA A 371 13.15 10.35 -7.43
CA ALA A 371 14.06 11.40 -7.91
C ALA A 371 13.57 11.93 -9.25
N TYR A 372 13.97 13.15 -9.57
CA TYR A 372 13.75 13.71 -10.90
C TYR A 372 14.56 12.92 -11.94
N ASP A 373 13.94 12.74 -13.11
CA ASP A 373 14.63 12.16 -14.25
C ASP A 373 15.56 13.22 -14.85
N GLU A 374 16.85 13.02 -14.74
CA GLU A 374 17.85 13.94 -15.26
C GLU A 374 18.38 13.44 -16.62
N SER A 375 18.22 14.27 -17.65
CA SER A 375 18.86 14.09 -18.95
C SER A 375 19.91 15.17 -19.16
N ASP A 376 21.16 14.77 -19.42
CA ASP A 376 22.29 15.69 -19.64
C ASP A 376 22.49 16.71 -18.51
N GLY A 377 22.24 16.30 -17.26
CA GLY A 377 22.33 17.18 -16.07
C GLY A 377 21.20 18.19 -15.93
N LYS A 378 20.14 18.07 -16.73
CA LYS A 378 18.95 18.92 -16.69
C LYS A 378 17.75 18.13 -16.17
N ILE A 379 17.06 18.68 -15.17
CA ILE A 379 15.80 18.15 -14.66
C ILE A 379 14.66 18.47 -15.62
N TRP A 380 14.65 19.68 -16.20
CA TRP A 380 13.62 20.14 -17.10
C TRP A 380 14.08 20.05 -18.55
N THR A 381 13.27 19.41 -19.38
CA THR A 381 13.49 19.31 -20.83
C THR A 381 12.43 20.10 -21.56
N SER A 382 12.83 20.95 -22.50
CA SER A 382 11.90 21.62 -23.41
C SER A 382 11.45 20.64 -24.48
N GLN A 383 10.15 20.41 -24.61
CA GLN A 383 9.61 19.62 -25.71
C GLN A 383 9.06 20.54 -26.81
N THR A 384 9.80 20.61 -27.88
CA THR A 384 9.32 21.16 -29.17
C THR A 384 8.66 20.10 -30.07
N LYS A 385 8.79 18.80 -29.72
CA LYS A 385 8.19 17.69 -30.46
C LYS A 385 7.22 16.90 -29.61
N ASN A 386 6.00 16.71 -30.09
CA ASN A 386 5.08 15.75 -29.56
C ASN A 386 5.50 14.34 -30.01
N ASN A 387 6.09 13.54 -29.13
CA ASN A 387 6.60 12.20 -29.47
C ASN A 387 5.51 11.22 -29.93
N ILE A 388 4.23 11.52 -29.69
CA ILE A 388 3.09 10.66 -30.01
C ILE A 388 2.60 10.85 -31.45
N SER A 389 2.73 12.04 -32.04
CA SER A 389 2.21 12.31 -33.39
C SER A 389 3.23 12.86 -34.38
N GLY A 390 4.47 13.08 -33.95
CA GLY A 390 5.50 13.69 -34.82
C GLY A 390 5.24 15.15 -35.22
N THR A 391 4.18 15.75 -34.70
CA THR A 391 3.80 17.14 -34.99
C THR A 391 4.49 18.08 -33.99
N TYR A 392 5.12 19.13 -34.49
CA TYR A 392 5.65 20.19 -33.65
C TYR A 392 4.48 20.95 -33.01
N SER A 393 4.28 20.78 -31.71
CA SER A 393 3.44 21.71 -30.98
C SER A 393 4.30 22.95 -30.68
N GLY A 394 3.97 24.10 -31.27
CA GLY A 394 4.65 25.37 -31.00
C GLY A 394 4.44 25.90 -29.58
N ARG A 395 4.22 25.04 -28.61
CA ARG A 395 4.06 25.38 -27.18
C ARG A 395 5.41 25.29 -26.49
N ASP A 396 5.79 26.37 -25.86
CA ASP A 396 6.94 26.39 -24.94
C ASP A 396 6.56 25.72 -23.63
N ILE A 397 6.81 24.41 -23.54
CA ILE A 397 6.45 23.58 -22.40
C ILE A 397 7.73 22.96 -21.84
N ALA A 398 7.94 23.11 -20.54
CA ALA A 398 8.95 22.39 -19.80
C ALA A 398 8.34 21.14 -19.16
N LEU A 399 8.96 19.99 -19.41
CA LEU A 399 8.56 18.70 -18.86
C LEU A 399 9.65 18.12 -17.96
N THR A 400 9.23 17.50 -16.89
CA THR A 400 10.09 16.63 -16.06
C THR A 400 9.26 15.46 -15.52
N ASN A 401 9.94 14.42 -15.08
CA ASN A 401 9.30 13.28 -14.43
C ASN A 401 9.95 13.06 -13.07
N ILE A 402 9.13 12.74 -12.08
CA ILE A 402 9.64 12.12 -10.86
C ILE A 402 9.43 10.62 -11.02
N ASN A 403 10.47 9.83 -10.85
CA ASN A 403 10.39 8.39 -11.01
C ASN A 403 10.97 7.62 -9.82
N THR A 404 10.43 6.44 -9.60
CA THR A 404 11.00 5.41 -8.71
C THR A 404 10.48 4.04 -9.12
N ARG A 405 11.25 3.01 -8.81
CA ARG A 405 10.83 1.62 -8.98
C ARG A 405 10.91 0.93 -7.65
N MET A 406 9.80 0.35 -7.22
CA MET A 406 9.73 -0.27 -5.90
C MET A 406 8.78 -1.45 -5.85
N THR A 407 9.00 -2.32 -4.87
CA THR A 407 8.10 -3.39 -4.48
C THR A 407 8.23 -3.67 -2.99
N PRO A 408 7.13 -3.75 -2.23
CA PRO A 408 7.16 -4.29 -0.89
C PRO A 408 7.35 -5.81 -0.96
N ILE A 409 8.23 -6.34 -0.14
CA ILE A 409 8.42 -7.77 0.02
C ILE A 409 8.30 -8.18 1.48
N CYS A 410 7.77 -9.38 1.71
CA CYS A 410 7.76 -9.99 3.02
C CYS A 410 8.57 -11.28 2.97
N ARG A 411 9.43 -11.49 3.99
CA ARG A 411 10.24 -12.70 4.08
C ARG A 411 9.49 -13.87 4.69
N ASN A 412 8.55 -13.58 5.57
CA ASN A 412 7.74 -14.58 6.24
C ASN A 412 6.31 -14.11 6.45
N PRO A 413 5.43 -14.29 5.45
CA PRO A 413 4.02 -13.94 5.57
C PRO A 413 3.29 -14.65 6.71
N GLY A 414 3.74 -15.84 7.09
CA GLY A 414 3.13 -16.63 8.17
C GLY A 414 3.21 -16.00 9.56
N LYS A 415 4.02 -14.92 9.72
CA LYS A 415 4.08 -14.14 10.96
C LYS A 415 3.02 -13.03 11.03
N TRP A 416 2.30 -12.78 9.95
CA TRP A 416 1.29 -11.75 9.87
C TRP A 416 -0.05 -12.27 10.39
N ILE A 417 -0.74 -11.44 11.14
CA ILE A 417 -2.06 -11.74 11.69
C ILE A 417 -3.05 -10.70 11.18
N VAL A 418 -4.19 -11.16 10.72
CA VAL A 418 -5.29 -10.31 10.23
C VAL A 418 -6.53 -10.64 11.05
N LEU A 419 -7.05 -9.65 11.72
CA LEU A 419 -8.37 -9.69 12.36
C LEU A 419 -9.32 -8.91 11.46
N THR A 420 -10.27 -9.59 10.85
CA THR A 420 -11.28 -8.97 9.97
C THR A 420 -12.67 -9.07 10.58
N ASP A 421 -13.64 -8.43 9.95
CA ASP A 421 -15.03 -8.40 10.39
C ASP A 421 -15.23 -7.75 11.78
N ILE A 422 -14.44 -6.73 12.10
CA ILE A 422 -14.52 -6.02 13.37
C ILE A 422 -15.46 -4.81 13.22
N SER A 423 -16.42 -4.67 14.15
CA SER A 423 -17.24 -3.47 14.23
C SER A 423 -16.45 -2.30 14.81
N TYR A 424 -16.67 -1.10 14.28
CA TYR A 424 -16.19 0.11 14.95
C TYR A 424 -16.92 0.32 16.29
N HIS A 425 -16.29 1.04 17.18
CA HIS A 425 -16.95 1.49 18.40
C HIS A 425 -18.20 2.32 18.09
N SER A 426 -19.23 2.25 18.93
CA SER A 426 -20.52 2.94 18.71
C SER A 426 -20.36 4.43 18.46
N ASP A 427 -19.39 5.07 19.12
CA ASP A 427 -19.12 6.50 18.97
C ASP A 427 -18.56 6.87 17.57
N MET A 428 -18.11 5.88 16.81
CA MET A 428 -17.57 6.03 15.46
C MET A 428 -18.59 5.70 14.37
N SER A 429 -19.90 5.77 14.67
CA SER A 429 -20.98 5.46 13.72
C SER A 429 -20.93 6.26 12.42
N ASN A 430 -20.39 7.48 12.46
CA ASN A 430 -20.23 8.37 11.30
C ASN A 430 -18.82 8.35 10.69
N TYR A 431 -17.98 7.40 11.09
CA TYR A 431 -16.63 7.30 10.52
C TYR A 431 -16.72 6.95 9.03
N PRO A 432 -16.13 7.75 8.11
CA PRO A 432 -16.20 7.52 6.67
C PRO A 432 -15.40 6.27 6.30
N LEU A 433 -16.09 5.30 5.75
CA LEU A 433 -15.52 4.03 5.28
C LEU A 433 -14.95 4.14 3.88
#